data_bcae3f092c644fb158d1c5fef89613fb
#
_entry.id   bcae3f092c644fb158d1c5fef89613fb
#
_cell.length_a   1.000
_cell.length_b   1.000
_cell.length_c   1.000
_cell.angle_alpha   90.00
_cell.angle_beta   90.00
_cell.angle_gamma   90.00
#
_symmetry.space_group_name_H-M   'P 1'
#
loop_
_entity.id
_entity.type
_entity.pdbx_description
1 polymer ?
#
loop_
_entity_poly.entity_id
_entity_poly.type
_entity_poly.pdbx_seq_one_letter_code
_entity_poly.pdbx_strand_id
1 'polypeptide(L)'
;MPTTDAITAALASVEDPEIRRPITELGMVKSVSVDADGAATIEIFLTIAACPMRSTLTERVEQAALAVPGVSRVNVVFDVMSDEQRKNLREMLQGPAKDNPFNKPGNLTKIIAVASGKGGVGKSSVTANLAVQLAKSGHKVGLIDADIYGHSIPRMLGVTTPPTIVEGMLMPPQAYDVTTISVLPFKSGGSSQAVAFRGPMLHRALNQFLTDVYWGDLDWLLLDLPPGTGDVAISVAQLLPRAEILVVTTPQVAAAEVAVRAGMLSEYTNQRVMGVVENMSAFPCPHCGEPTDLFGSGGGEIVAKQLSASLGSDVPLLGQIPFDVRLREGGDQGRPLVIDDPDAPASVAIRSIADRFAAKPRGLAGMDLGIS
;
A
#
# COMPACT_ATOMS: atom_id res chain seq x y z
N MET A 1 41.62 -16.14 -6.41
CA MET A 1 40.41 -16.96 -6.16
C MET A 1 39.41 -16.10 -5.40
N PRO A 2 38.11 -16.12 -5.74
CA PRO A 2 37.13 -15.44 -4.95
C PRO A 2 37.08 -16.06 -3.54
N THR A 3 36.94 -15.23 -2.53
CA THR A 3 36.80 -15.68 -1.15
C THR A 3 35.34 -15.78 -0.78
N THR A 4 34.96 -16.70 0.11
CA THR A 4 33.62 -16.82 0.64
C THR A 4 33.15 -15.51 1.27
N ASP A 5 34.07 -14.77 1.92
CA ASP A 5 33.79 -13.48 2.54
C ASP A 5 33.41 -12.40 1.52
N ALA A 6 34.10 -12.38 0.35
CA ALA A 6 33.76 -11.42 -0.71
C ALA A 6 32.36 -11.68 -1.30
N ILE A 7 31.98 -12.95 -1.47
CA ILE A 7 30.64 -13.33 -1.93
C ILE A 7 29.61 -12.98 -0.85
N THR A 8 29.87 -13.31 0.41
CA THR A 8 28.95 -12.95 1.52
C THR A 8 28.75 -11.44 1.63
N ALA A 9 29.82 -10.65 1.42
CA ALA A 9 29.71 -9.19 1.38
C ALA A 9 28.86 -8.69 0.20
N ALA A 10 28.99 -9.32 -0.98
CA ALA A 10 28.15 -8.99 -2.13
C ALA A 10 26.68 -9.33 -1.89
N LEU A 11 26.39 -10.43 -1.17
CA LEU A 11 25.03 -10.82 -0.81
C LEU A 11 24.36 -9.85 0.17
N ALA A 12 25.10 -8.97 0.84
CA ALA A 12 24.52 -7.91 1.69
C ALA A 12 23.74 -6.86 0.88
N SER A 13 23.96 -6.78 -0.45
CA SER A 13 23.16 -5.94 -1.35
C SER A 13 21.87 -6.61 -1.83
N VAL A 14 21.70 -7.91 -1.57
CA VAL A 14 20.53 -8.67 -2.00
C VAL A 14 19.43 -8.54 -0.94
N GLU A 15 18.36 -7.87 -1.29
CA GLU A 15 17.17 -7.77 -0.45
C GLU A 15 16.19 -8.91 -0.74
N ASP A 16 15.62 -9.48 0.32
CA ASP A 16 14.47 -10.37 0.20
C ASP A 16 13.28 -9.60 -0.41
N PRO A 17 12.64 -10.12 -1.46
CA PRO A 17 11.57 -9.38 -2.16
C PRO A 17 10.30 -9.16 -1.33
N GLU A 18 10.03 -9.98 -0.31
CA GLU A 18 8.86 -9.83 0.56
C GLU A 18 9.18 -8.93 1.77
N ILE A 19 10.37 -9.12 2.39
CA ILE A 19 10.76 -8.44 3.63
C ILE A 19 11.44 -7.09 3.36
N ARG A 20 12.03 -6.90 2.17
CA ARG A 20 12.79 -5.69 1.75
C ARG A 20 13.94 -5.33 2.70
N ARG A 21 14.62 -6.35 3.19
CA ARG A 21 15.85 -6.22 3.97
C ARG A 21 16.91 -7.16 3.43
N PRO A 22 18.21 -6.87 3.64
CA PRO A 22 19.30 -7.73 3.19
C PRO A 22 19.15 -9.16 3.73
N ILE A 23 19.28 -10.15 2.84
CA ILE A 23 19.17 -11.58 3.21
C ILE A 23 20.21 -11.99 4.25
N THR A 24 21.35 -11.31 4.29
CA THR A 24 22.39 -11.50 5.28
C THR A 24 21.96 -11.09 6.68
N GLU A 25 21.25 -9.96 6.81
CA GLU A 25 20.69 -9.49 8.07
C GLU A 25 19.55 -10.38 8.56
N LEU A 26 18.76 -10.93 7.63
CA LEU A 26 17.63 -11.82 7.96
C LEU A 26 18.08 -13.23 8.35
N GLY A 27 19.39 -13.52 8.34
CA GLY A 27 19.90 -14.87 8.61
C GLY A 27 19.48 -15.90 7.57
N MET A 28 19.18 -15.45 6.34
CA MET A 28 18.76 -16.33 5.25
C MET A 28 19.95 -16.99 4.54
N VAL A 29 21.16 -16.45 4.62
CA VAL A 29 22.35 -17.08 4.04
C VAL A 29 22.81 -18.21 4.97
N LYS A 30 22.63 -19.47 4.53
CA LYS A 30 23.02 -20.66 5.30
C LYS A 30 24.50 -20.96 5.15
N SER A 31 24.99 -21.02 3.93
CA SER A 31 26.39 -21.28 3.62
C SER A 31 26.80 -20.72 2.27
N VAL A 32 28.07 -20.40 2.14
CA VAL A 32 28.71 -20.03 0.89
C VAL A 32 29.98 -20.88 0.72
N SER A 33 30.10 -21.55 -0.41
CA SER A 33 31.32 -22.33 -0.76
C SER A 33 31.75 -22.02 -2.18
N VAL A 34 33.06 -22.10 -2.44
CA VAL A 34 33.64 -21.87 -3.79
C VAL A 34 34.62 -22.98 -4.07
N ASP A 35 34.53 -23.56 -5.23
CA ASP A 35 35.49 -24.58 -5.70
C ASP A 35 36.73 -23.96 -6.36
N ALA A 36 37.68 -24.84 -6.75
CA ALA A 36 38.93 -24.42 -7.38
C ALA A 36 38.74 -23.75 -8.75
N ASP A 37 37.64 -24.02 -9.43
CA ASP A 37 37.28 -23.48 -10.75
C ASP A 37 36.48 -22.17 -10.66
N GLY A 38 36.25 -21.66 -9.44
CA GLY A 38 35.52 -20.43 -9.19
C GLY A 38 33.99 -20.60 -9.24
N ALA A 39 33.47 -21.82 -9.21
CA ALA A 39 32.02 -22.03 -9.07
C ALA A 39 31.60 -21.89 -7.62
N ALA A 40 30.68 -20.97 -7.36
CA ALA A 40 30.12 -20.70 -6.05
C ALA A 40 28.82 -21.50 -5.85
N THR A 41 28.69 -22.16 -4.69
CA THR A 41 27.42 -22.71 -4.22
C THR A 41 26.97 -21.93 -3.02
N ILE A 42 25.74 -21.37 -3.09
CA ILE A 42 25.14 -20.53 -2.09
C ILE A 42 23.86 -21.20 -1.59
N GLU A 43 23.86 -21.57 -0.33
CA GLU A 43 22.67 -22.13 0.31
C GLU A 43 21.87 -21.03 1.01
N ILE A 44 20.58 -20.92 0.68
CA ILE A 44 19.66 -19.89 1.18
C ILE A 44 18.51 -20.56 1.91
N PHE A 45 18.21 -20.08 3.10
CA PHE A 45 17.00 -20.45 3.80
C PHE A 45 15.78 -19.70 3.26
N LEU A 46 14.72 -20.42 2.94
CA LEU A 46 13.39 -19.86 2.69
C LEU A 46 12.57 -19.89 3.99
N THR A 47 11.70 -18.91 4.17
CA THR A 47 10.76 -18.88 5.29
C THR A 47 9.72 -20.00 5.22
N ILE A 48 9.30 -20.37 3.99
CA ILE A 48 8.40 -21.50 3.70
C ILE A 48 8.88 -22.24 2.44
N ALA A 49 8.55 -23.55 2.36
CA ALA A 49 8.95 -24.40 1.24
C ALA A 49 8.40 -23.95 -0.13
N ALA A 50 7.18 -23.38 -0.14
CA ALA A 50 6.50 -22.93 -1.34
C ALA A 50 6.56 -21.39 -1.50
N CYS A 51 7.76 -20.79 -1.34
CA CYS A 51 7.96 -19.35 -1.50
C CYS A 51 7.66 -18.93 -2.96
N PRO A 52 6.68 -18.04 -3.18
CA PRO A 52 6.30 -17.59 -4.53
C PRO A 52 7.39 -16.73 -5.19
N MET A 53 8.27 -16.12 -4.39
CA MET A 53 9.34 -15.24 -4.87
C MET A 53 10.70 -15.94 -5.07
N ARG A 54 10.70 -17.28 -5.06
CA ARG A 54 11.93 -18.09 -5.18
C ARG A 54 12.75 -17.77 -6.42
N SER A 55 12.11 -17.60 -7.58
CA SER A 55 12.79 -17.26 -8.85
C SER A 55 13.47 -15.89 -8.78
N THR A 56 12.75 -14.88 -8.28
CA THR A 56 13.27 -13.52 -8.12
C THR A 56 14.48 -13.48 -7.17
N LEU A 57 14.40 -14.24 -6.07
CA LEU A 57 15.51 -14.33 -5.11
C LEU A 57 16.72 -15.04 -5.75
N THR A 58 16.51 -16.11 -6.54
CA THR A 58 17.57 -16.79 -7.29
C THR A 58 18.31 -15.79 -8.18
N GLU A 59 17.59 -15.05 -9.03
CA GLU A 59 18.18 -14.09 -9.97
C GLU A 59 19.01 -13.01 -9.26
N ARG A 60 18.51 -12.46 -8.17
CA ARG A 60 19.21 -11.43 -7.38
C ARG A 60 20.50 -11.98 -6.76
N VAL A 61 20.45 -13.18 -6.18
CA VAL A 61 21.61 -13.85 -5.57
C VAL A 61 22.67 -14.17 -6.65
N GLU A 62 22.25 -14.72 -7.79
CA GLU A 62 23.16 -15.02 -8.90
C GLU A 62 23.84 -13.76 -9.42
N GLN A 63 23.10 -12.68 -9.66
CA GLN A 63 23.64 -11.40 -10.12
C GLN A 63 24.67 -10.83 -9.16
N ALA A 64 24.35 -10.81 -7.86
CA ALA A 64 25.25 -10.28 -6.85
C ALA A 64 26.54 -11.11 -6.73
N ALA A 65 26.43 -12.44 -6.75
CA ALA A 65 27.60 -13.32 -6.65
C ALA A 65 28.47 -13.31 -7.91
N LEU A 66 27.90 -13.28 -9.12
CA LEU A 66 28.61 -13.16 -10.39
C LEU A 66 29.35 -11.83 -10.53
N ALA A 67 28.95 -10.78 -9.83
CA ALA A 67 29.67 -9.50 -9.83
C ALA A 67 31.00 -9.57 -9.06
N VAL A 68 31.24 -10.62 -8.27
CA VAL A 68 32.50 -10.81 -7.52
C VAL A 68 33.60 -11.32 -8.47
N PRO A 69 34.76 -10.64 -8.56
CA PRO A 69 35.82 -11.03 -9.44
C PRO A 69 36.29 -12.45 -9.18
N GLY A 70 36.33 -13.27 -10.24
CA GLY A 70 36.78 -14.65 -10.19
C GLY A 70 35.71 -15.71 -9.97
N VAL A 71 34.46 -15.31 -9.73
CA VAL A 71 33.30 -16.22 -9.74
C VAL A 71 32.92 -16.51 -11.19
N SER A 72 32.99 -17.81 -11.57
CA SER A 72 32.74 -18.30 -12.94
C SER A 72 31.27 -18.75 -13.13
N ARG A 73 30.69 -19.29 -12.09
CA ARG A 73 29.32 -19.85 -12.06
C ARG A 73 28.75 -19.80 -10.66
N VAL A 74 27.42 -19.66 -10.54
CA VAL A 74 26.70 -19.68 -9.29
C VAL A 74 25.64 -20.78 -9.30
N ASN A 75 25.56 -21.53 -8.21
CA ASN A 75 24.51 -22.51 -7.95
C ASN A 75 23.81 -22.12 -6.65
N VAL A 76 22.51 -21.79 -6.74
CA VAL A 76 21.69 -21.40 -5.57
C VAL A 76 20.88 -22.61 -5.13
N VAL A 77 21.09 -23.03 -3.89
CA VAL A 77 20.39 -24.14 -3.25
C VAL A 77 19.49 -23.58 -2.16
N PHE A 78 18.26 -24.05 -2.09
CA PHE A 78 17.30 -23.60 -1.08
C PHE A 78 17.04 -24.69 -0.04
N ASP A 79 17.02 -24.28 1.21
CA ASP A 79 16.56 -25.04 2.35
C ASP A 79 15.44 -24.27 3.06
N VAL A 80 14.76 -24.88 4.02
CA VAL A 80 13.65 -24.23 4.75
C VAL A 80 14.10 -23.94 6.17
N MET A 81 13.79 -22.74 6.66
CA MET A 81 14.07 -22.36 8.06
C MET A 81 13.39 -23.31 9.03
N SER A 82 14.08 -23.66 10.11
CA SER A 82 13.48 -24.35 11.26
C SER A 82 12.47 -23.44 11.97
N ASP A 83 11.63 -24.03 12.83
CA ASP A 83 10.66 -23.28 13.64
C ASP A 83 11.34 -22.24 14.53
N GLU A 84 12.51 -22.57 15.08
CA GLU A 84 13.31 -21.65 15.89
C GLU A 84 13.86 -20.47 15.08
N GLN A 85 14.37 -20.74 13.88
CA GLN A 85 14.87 -19.68 12.99
C GLN A 85 13.74 -18.74 12.55
N ARG A 86 12.56 -19.28 12.21
CA ARG A 86 11.36 -18.47 11.88
C ARG A 86 10.90 -17.61 13.07
N LYS A 87 10.92 -18.18 14.28
CA LYS A 87 10.58 -17.44 15.49
C LYS A 87 11.55 -16.28 15.74
N ASN A 88 12.85 -16.53 15.60
CA ASN A 88 13.89 -15.50 15.73
C ASN A 88 13.74 -14.40 14.66
N LEU A 89 13.46 -14.79 13.41
CA LEU A 89 13.18 -13.84 12.33
C LEU A 89 11.96 -12.96 12.66
N ARG A 90 10.87 -13.55 13.15
CA ARG A 90 9.69 -12.81 13.57
C ARG A 90 9.99 -11.83 14.71
N GLU A 91 10.68 -12.27 15.74
CA GLU A 91 11.07 -11.43 16.88
C GLU A 91 11.97 -10.26 16.43
N MET A 92 12.87 -10.50 15.47
CA MET A 92 13.70 -9.48 14.85
C MET A 92 12.87 -8.44 14.06
N LEU A 93 11.83 -8.88 13.36
CA LEU A 93 11.02 -8.02 12.49
C LEU A 93 9.93 -7.26 13.23
N GLN A 94 9.27 -7.87 14.20
CA GLN A 94 8.10 -7.28 14.87
C GLN A 94 8.33 -6.99 16.37
N GLY A 95 9.34 -7.61 16.99
CA GLY A 95 9.54 -7.57 18.43
C GLY A 95 8.51 -8.40 19.21
N PRO A 96 8.57 -8.39 20.56
CA PRO A 96 7.78 -9.28 21.43
C PRO A 96 6.30 -8.92 21.57
N ALA A 97 5.84 -7.72 21.17
CA ALA A 97 4.49 -7.24 21.42
C ALA A 97 3.70 -7.03 20.09
N LYS A 98 2.43 -7.46 20.11
CA LYS A 98 1.45 -7.19 19.04
C LYS A 98 0.88 -5.75 19.10
N ASP A 99 1.74 -4.76 19.30
CA ASP A 99 1.33 -3.37 19.30
C ASP A 99 1.17 -2.84 17.87
N ASN A 100 0.19 -1.97 17.67
CA ASN A 100 0.03 -1.29 16.40
C ASN A 100 1.28 -0.42 16.10
N PRO A 101 2.10 -0.77 15.10
CA PRO A 101 3.36 -0.07 14.81
C PRO A 101 3.14 1.39 14.42
N PHE A 102 1.99 1.72 13.85
CA PHE A 102 1.65 3.07 13.39
C PHE A 102 1.35 4.05 14.54
N ASN A 103 1.05 3.54 15.74
CA ASN A 103 0.81 4.36 16.92
C ASN A 103 2.06 4.51 17.80
N LYS A 104 3.17 3.86 17.47
CA LYS A 104 4.41 3.97 18.24
C LYS A 104 4.98 5.40 18.15
N PRO A 105 5.53 5.92 19.26
CA PRO A 105 6.32 7.15 19.22
C PRO A 105 7.45 7.04 18.18
N GLY A 106 7.62 8.06 17.37
CA GLY A 106 8.65 8.07 16.31
C GLY A 106 8.24 7.43 14.98
N ASN A 107 7.09 6.75 14.87
CA ASN A 107 6.58 6.33 13.57
C ASN A 107 6.15 7.56 12.75
N LEU A 108 6.79 7.77 11.60
CA LEU A 108 6.59 8.93 10.72
C LEU A 108 5.70 8.61 9.50
N THR A 109 5.12 7.41 9.44
CA THR A 109 4.22 7.02 8.35
C THR A 109 3.02 7.97 8.31
N LYS A 110 2.78 8.58 7.15
CA LYS A 110 1.57 9.36 6.88
C LYS A 110 0.44 8.40 6.53
N ILE A 111 -0.70 8.55 7.19
CA ILE A 111 -1.82 7.62 7.05
C ILE A 111 -2.99 8.38 6.44
N ILE A 112 -3.52 7.85 5.33
CA ILE A 112 -4.65 8.45 4.61
C ILE A 112 -5.80 7.45 4.56
N ALA A 113 -6.92 7.82 5.14
CA ALA A 113 -8.19 7.11 5.02
C ALA A 113 -8.99 7.70 3.86
N VAL A 114 -9.12 6.95 2.76
CA VAL A 114 -9.86 7.40 1.57
C VAL A 114 -11.32 7.05 1.73
N ALA A 115 -12.14 8.07 1.86
CA ALA A 115 -13.57 7.98 2.13
C ALA A 115 -14.41 8.50 0.96
N SER A 116 -15.62 8.01 0.83
CA SER A 116 -16.63 8.56 -0.09
C SER A 116 -18.02 8.46 0.50
N GLY A 117 -18.87 9.39 0.13
CA GLY A 117 -20.27 9.40 0.62
C GLY A 117 -21.10 8.26 0.06
N LYS A 118 -20.91 7.87 -1.20
CA LYS A 118 -21.64 6.80 -1.90
C LYS A 118 -20.71 5.89 -2.68
N GLY A 119 -21.19 4.71 -3.03
CA GLY A 119 -20.53 3.80 -3.96
C GLY A 119 -20.53 4.33 -5.40
N GLY A 120 -19.60 3.83 -6.22
CA GLY A 120 -19.55 4.14 -7.65
C GLY A 120 -18.89 5.48 -8.01
N VAL A 121 -18.32 6.23 -7.06
CA VAL A 121 -17.57 7.47 -7.35
C VAL A 121 -16.12 7.21 -7.82
N GLY A 122 -15.71 5.95 -7.92
CA GLY A 122 -14.35 5.57 -8.33
C GLY A 122 -13.31 5.70 -7.22
N LYS A 123 -13.72 5.70 -5.93
CA LYS A 123 -12.84 5.80 -4.76
C LYS A 123 -11.65 4.84 -4.85
N SER A 124 -11.92 3.54 -5.02
CA SER A 124 -10.87 2.50 -5.06
C SER A 124 -9.94 2.66 -6.28
N SER A 125 -10.45 3.08 -7.44
CA SER A 125 -9.61 3.40 -8.61
C SER A 125 -8.67 4.57 -8.34
N VAL A 126 -9.17 5.62 -7.68
CA VAL A 126 -8.36 6.77 -7.25
C VAL A 126 -7.32 6.30 -6.22
N THR A 127 -7.74 5.52 -5.21
CA THR A 127 -6.85 5.01 -4.14
C THR A 127 -5.72 4.16 -4.70
N ALA A 128 -6.02 3.20 -5.58
CA ALA A 128 -5.04 2.31 -6.18
C ALA A 128 -4.03 3.08 -7.04
N ASN A 129 -4.51 3.95 -7.94
CA ASN A 129 -3.63 4.74 -8.81
C ASN A 129 -2.80 5.77 -8.02
N LEU A 130 -3.35 6.35 -6.96
CA LEU A 130 -2.63 7.27 -6.08
C LEU A 130 -1.51 6.55 -5.31
N ALA A 131 -1.78 5.34 -4.78
CA ALA A 131 -0.79 4.51 -4.10
C ALA A 131 0.37 4.15 -5.05
N VAL A 132 0.04 3.72 -6.27
CA VAL A 132 1.04 3.38 -7.30
C VAL A 132 1.83 4.62 -7.74
N GLN A 133 1.19 5.78 -7.88
CA GLN A 133 1.89 7.01 -8.24
C GLN A 133 2.85 7.47 -7.13
N LEU A 134 2.48 7.35 -5.86
CA LEU A 134 3.38 7.63 -4.74
C LEU A 134 4.57 6.68 -4.72
N ALA A 135 4.34 5.39 -4.96
CA ALA A 135 5.42 4.39 -5.05
C ALA A 135 6.36 4.70 -6.23
N LYS A 136 5.81 5.04 -7.40
CA LYS A 136 6.58 5.46 -8.58
C LYS A 136 7.44 6.72 -8.33
N SER A 137 7.01 7.57 -7.40
CA SER A 137 7.77 8.75 -6.96
C SER A 137 8.85 8.42 -5.91
N GLY A 138 9.11 7.14 -5.63
CA GLY A 138 10.17 6.67 -4.74
C GLY A 138 9.76 6.53 -3.27
N HIS A 139 8.48 6.61 -2.95
CA HIS A 139 7.98 6.42 -1.59
C HIS A 139 7.67 4.94 -1.30
N LYS A 140 7.86 4.53 -0.05
CA LYS A 140 7.43 3.22 0.45
C LYS A 140 5.95 3.29 0.83
N VAL A 141 5.12 2.56 0.10
CA VAL A 141 3.66 2.68 0.19
C VAL A 141 3.01 1.38 0.62
N GLY A 142 2.17 1.46 1.67
CA GLY A 142 1.24 0.41 2.06
C GLY A 142 -0.20 0.77 1.65
N LEU A 143 -0.99 -0.23 1.31
CA LEU A 143 -2.39 -0.08 0.95
C LEU A 143 -3.25 -1.16 1.61
N ILE A 144 -4.20 -0.74 2.43
CA ILE A 144 -5.20 -1.62 3.04
C ILE A 144 -6.51 -1.47 2.29
N ASP A 145 -7.02 -2.57 1.74
CA ASP A 145 -8.40 -2.66 1.28
C ASP A 145 -9.31 -2.93 2.48
N ALA A 146 -9.88 -1.86 3.00
CA ALA A 146 -10.80 -1.89 4.13
C ALA A 146 -12.27 -1.99 3.69
N ASP A 147 -12.57 -1.97 2.38
CA ASP A 147 -13.88 -2.29 1.82
C ASP A 147 -14.07 -3.80 1.74
N ILE A 148 -14.36 -4.40 2.90
CA ILE A 148 -14.48 -5.84 3.08
C ILE A 148 -15.59 -6.45 2.20
N TYR A 149 -16.56 -5.67 1.79
CA TYR A 149 -17.64 -6.09 0.90
C TYR A 149 -17.30 -5.89 -0.57
N GLY A 150 -16.60 -4.81 -0.90
CA GLY A 150 -16.22 -4.46 -2.27
C GLY A 150 -14.85 -4.99 -2.72
N HIS A 151 -13.94 -5.24 -1.80
CA HIS A 151 -12.56 -5.78 -1.94
C HIS A 151 -11.97 -5.75 -3.37
N SER A 152 -11.86 -4.58 -3.96
CA SER A 152 -11.47 -4.37 -5.35
C SER A 152 -9.97 -4.13 -5.57
N ILE A 153 -9.24 -3.70 -4.54
CA ILE A 153 -7.84 -3.28 -4.63
C ILE A 153 -6.90 -4.38 -5.16
N PRO A 154 -6.94 -5.65 -4.67
CA PRO A 154 -6.04 -6.68 -5.19
C PRO A 154 -6.21 -6.89 -6.70
N ARG A 155 -7.46 -6.89 -7.18
CA ARG A 155 -7.77 -7.01 -8.61
C ARG A 155 -7.21 -5.82 -9.40
N MET A 156 -7.42 -4.60 -8.91
CA MET A 156 -6.95 -3.37 -9.57
C MET A 156 -5.42 -3.28 -9.67
N LEU A 157 -4.71 -3.94 -8.75
CA LEU A 157 -3.26 -4.04 -8.75
C LEU A 157 -2.73 -5.34 -9.40
N GLY A 158 -3.60 -6.20 -9.92
CA GLY A 158 -3.18 -7.48 -10.52
C GLY A 158 -2.58 -8.46 -9.51
N VAL A 159 -2.88 -8.30 -8.21
CA VAL A 159 -2.42 -9.20 -7.16
C VAL A 159 -3.24 -10.50 -7.19
N THR A 160 -2.57 -11.60 -7.52
CA THR A 160 -3.18 -12.94 -7.59
C THR A 160 -2.69 -13.88 -6.49
N THR A 161 -1.57 -13.56 -5.86
CA THR A 161 -0.98 -14.37 -4.79
C THR A 161 -1.54 -13.99 -3.43
N PRO A 162 -1.90 -14.98 -2.58
CA PRO A 162 -2.31 -14.70 -1.21
C PRO A 162 -1.10 -14.26 -0.36
N PRO A 163 -1.34 -13.62 0.79
CA PRO A 163 -0.28 -13.36 1.77
C PRO A 163 0.35 -14.67 2.25
N THR A 164 1.65 -14.64 2.48
CA THR A 164 2.39 -15.75 3.09
C THR A 164 2.36 -15.60 4.62
N ILE A 165 2.28 -16.70 5.35
CA ILE A 165 2.25 -16.66 6.82
C ILE A 165 3.55 -17.26 7.37
N VAL A 166 4.28 -16.47 8.18
CA VAL A 166 5.51 -16.89 8.87
C VAL A 166 5.32 -16.66 10.37
N GLU A 167 5.20 -17.74 11.14
CA GLU A 167 4.99 -17.68 12.61
C GLU A 167 3.85 -16.75 13.04
N GLY A 168 2.76 -16.73 12.27
CA GLY A 168 1.60 -15.87 12.50
C GLY A 168 1.79 -14.41 12.09
N MET A 169 2.91 -14.07 11.45
CA MET A 169 3.14 -12.81 10.77
C MET A 169 2.70 -12.95 9.32
N LEU A 170 1.93 -12.01 8.83
CA LEU A 170 1.45 -11.95 7.45
C LEU A 170 2.44 -11.18 6.59
N MET A 171 3.02 -11.86 5.60
CA MET A 171 3.84 -11.24 4.57
C MET A 171 2.89 -10.82 3.44
N PRO A 172 2.64 -9.52 3.26
CA PRO A 172 1.67 -9.03 2.28
C PRO A 172 2.24 -9.12 0.87
N PRO A 173 1.42 -9.44 -0.15
CA PRO A 173 1.84 -9.37 -1.54
C PRO A 173 2.13 -7.93 -1.95
N GLN A 174 2.92 -7.79 -3.01
CA GLN A 174 3.32 -6.50 -3.57
C GLN A 174 3.02 -6.46 -5.07
N ALA A 175 2.59 -5.31 -5.53
CA ALA A 175 2.46 -5.00 -6.96
C ALA A 175 2.78 -3.51 -7.17
N TYR A 176 3.52 -3.18 -8.23
CA TYR A 176 3.95 -1.82 -8.55
C TYR A 176 4.60 -1.08 -7.37
N ASP A 177 5.45 -1.80 -6.60
CA ASP A 177 6.09 -1.32 -5.36
C ASP A 177 5.14 -0.89 -4.24
N VAL A 178 3.86 -1.25 -4.34
CA VAL A 178 2.86 -1.07 -3.29
C VAL A 178 2.67 -2.39 -2.54
N THR A 179 2.87 -2.35 -1.23
CA THR A 179 2.57 -3.46 -0.32
C THR A 179 1.07 -3.43 -0.01
N THR A 180 0.32 -4.50 -0.30
CA THR A 180 -1.14 -4.47 -0.15
C THR A 180 -1.69 -5.64 0.65
N ILE A 181 -2.76 -5.39 1.41
CA ILE A 181 -3.52 -6.41 2.13
C ILE A 181 -5.03 -6.18 1.96
N SER A 182 -5.77 -7.25 1.85
CA SER A 182 -7.24 -7.26 1.78
C SER A 182 -7.78 -8.49 2.51
N VAL A 183 -9.05 -8.48 2.85
CA VAL A 183 -9.75 -9.63 3.44
C VAL A 183 -9.93 -10.78 2.43
N LEU A 184 -9.90 -10.50 1.14
CA LEU A 184 -10.20 -11.47 0.09
C LEU A 184 -9.44 -12.81 0.21
N PRO A 185 -8.12 -12.86 0.43
CA PRO A 185 -7.38 -14.12 0.54
C PRO A 185 -7.76 -14.98 1.76
N PHE A 186 -8.40 -14.41 2.77
CA PHE A 186 -8.78 -15.09 4.02
C PHE A 186 -10.21 -15.68 3.98
N LYS A 187 -10.93 -15.48 2.87
CA LYS A 187 -12.26 -16.06 2.68
C LYS A 187 -12.14 -17.53 2.28
N SER A 188 -12.61 -18.43 3.11
CA SER A 188 -12.58 -19.89 2.88
C SER A 188 -13.35 -20.36 1.63
N GLY A 189 -14.20 -19.53 1.02
CA GLY A 189 -15.01 -19.82 -0.17
C GLY A 189 -14.68 -18.97 -1.40
N GLY A 190 -13.55 -18.26 -1.40
CA GLY A 190 -13.18 -17.35 -2.51
C GLY A 190 -14.04 -16.07 -2.58
N SER A 191 -13.94 -15.35 -3.69
CA SER A 191 -14.58 -14.03 -3.89
C SER A 191 -16.12 -14.08 -3.93
N SER A 192 -16.71 -15.22 -4.21
CA SER A 192 -18.16 -15.37 -4.40
C SER A 192 -18.94 -15.66 -3.10
N GLN A 193 -18.26 -15.94 -1.98
CA GLN A 193 -18.96 -16.20 -0.74
C GLN A 193 -19.32 -14.90 -0.01
N ALA A 194 -20.63 -14.71 0.23
CA ALA A 194 -21.11 -13.63 1.08
C ALA A 194 -20.74 -13.92 2.55
N VAL A 195 -19.86 -13.11 3.11
CA VAL A 195 -19.51 -13.17 4.53
C VAL A 195 -20.14 -11.97 5.23
N ALA A 196 -21.03 -12.22 6.18
CA ALA A 196 -21.62 -11.18 7.01
C ALA A 196 -20.64 -10.81 8.14
N PHE A 197 -19.84 -9.78 7.94
CA PHE A 197 -19.03 -9.20 9.00
C PHE A 197 -19.89 -8.26 9.86
N ARG A 198 -19.90 -8.49 11.17
CA ARG A 198 -20.46 -7.52 12.15
C ARG A 198 -19.37 -6.54 12.58
N GLY A 199 -19.74 -5.33 13.03
CA GLY A 199 -18.80 -4.27 13.43
C GLY A 199 -17.59 -4.74 14.26
N PRO A 200 -17.76 -5.55 15.34
CA PRO A 200 -16.61 -6.05 16.11
C PRO A 200 -15.66 -6.97 15.34
N MET A 201 -16.16 -7.71 14.34
CA MET A 201 -15.32 -8.55 13.48
C MET A 201 -14.50 -7.70 12.51
N LEU A 202 -15.09 -6.62 12.00
CA LEU A 202 -14.40 -5.65 11.14
C LEU A 202 -13.27 -4.95 11.88
N HIS A 203 -13.54 -4.49 13.10
CA HIS A 203 -12.53 -3.89 13.97
C HIS A 203 -11.36 -4.84 14.23
N ARG A 204 -11.65 -6.12 14.54
CA ARG A 204 -10.63 -7.14 14.75
C ARG A 204 -9.80 -7.39 13.50
N ALA A 205 -10.44 -7.50 12.32
CA ALA A 205 -9.73 -7.72 11.05
C ALA A 205 -8.80 -6.53 10.72
N LEU A 206 -9.27 -5.31 10.88
CA LEU A 206 -8.45 -4.11 10.69
C LEU A 206 -7.28 -4.07 11.68
N ASN A 207 -7.53 -4.38 12.96
CA ASN A 207 -6.46 -4.45 13.95
C ASN A 207 -5.40 -5.50 13.57
N GLN A 208 -5.83 -6.69 13.10
CA GLN A 208 -4.90 -7.72 12.62
C GLN A 208 -4.10 -7.25 11.39
N PHE A 209 -4.70 -6.52 10.46
CA PHE A 209 -3.97 -5.94 9.33
C PHE A 209 -2.91 -4.93 9.78
N LEU A 210 -3.15 -4.23 10.87
CA LEU A 210 -2.18 -3.27 11.40
C LEU A 210 -1.08 -3.94 12.24
N THR A 211 -1.39 -5.03 12.98
CA THR A 211 -0.49 -5.63 13.96
C THR A 211 0.21 -6.90 13.48
N ASP A 212 -0.46 -7.71 12.64
CA ASP A 212 0.03 -9.03 12.23
C ASP A 212 0.69 -9.01 10.83
N VAL A 213 0.44 -7.94 10.04
CA VAL A 213 1.08 -7.74 8.73
C VAL A 213 2.45 -7.11 8.90
N TYR A 214 3.44 -7.64 8.19
CA TYR A 214 4.75 -7.02 8.10
C TYR A 214 4.73 -5.86 7.09
N TRP A 215 4.71 -4.64 7.59
CA TRP A 215 4.66 -3.43 6.75
C TRP A 215 6.04 -2.86 6.42
N GLY A 216 7.07 -3.20 7.21
CA GLY A 216 8.36 -2.50 7.15
C GLY A 216 8.25 -1.02 7.50
N ASP A 217 9.21 -0.23 7.03
CA ASP A 217 9.18 1.23 7.19
C ASP A 217 8.43 1.85 6.02
N LEU A 218 7.22 2.32 6.26
CA LEU A 218 6.41 2.99 5.25
C LEU A 218 6.55 4.51 5.34
N ASP A 219 6.52 5.17 4.18
CA ASP A 219 6.30 6.62 4.08
C ASP A 219 4.80 6.93 4.13
N TRP A 220 4.00 6.09 3.47
CA TRP A 220 2.56 6.26 3.32
C TRP A 220 1.81 4.96 3.58
N LEU A 221 0.69 5.06 4.31
CA LEU A 221 -0.29 3.99 4.43
C LEU A 221 -1.65 4.54 3.98
N LEU A 222 -2.18 4.00 2.89
CA LEU A 222 -3.51 4.33 2.40
C LEU A 222 -4.49 3.25 2.84
N LEU A 223 -5.70 3.67 3.21
CA LEU A 223 -6.81 2.75 3.53
C LEU A 223 -7.98 3.07 2.59
N ASP A 224 -8.39 2.11 1.79
CA ASP A 224 -9.58 2.22 0.95
C ASP A 224 -10.82 1.84 1.76
N LEU A 225 -11.58 2.84 2.25
CA LEU A 225 -12.73 2.61 3.13
C LEU A 225 -13.96 2.15 2.33
N PRO A 226 -14.92 1.42 2.92
CA PRO A 226 -16.23 1.24 2.28
C PRO A 226 -16.94 2.59 2.12
N PRO A 227 -17.89 2.70 1.19
CA PRO A 227 -18.67 3.92 1.02
C PRO A 227 -19.55 4.21 2.24
N GLY A 228 -19.74 5.48 2.55
CA GLY A 228 -20.58 5.95 3.67
C GLY A 228 -19.81 6.16 4.97
N THR A 229 -20.55 6.27 6.08
CA THR A 229 -20.07 6.64 7.43
C THR A 229 -20.19 5.49 8.43
N GLY A 230 -19.99 4.25 7.98
CA GLY A 230 -20.23 3.05 8.77
C GLY A 230 -19.15 2.69 9.78
N ASP A 231 -19.32 1.54 10.43
CA ASP A 231 -18.46 1.00 11.51
C ASP A 231 -16.97 0.92 11.16
N VAL A 232 -16.65 0.73 9.88
CA VAL A 232 -15.24 0.65 9.40
C VAL A 232 -14.52 1.98 9.61
N ALA A 233 -15.15 3.09 9.25
CA ALA A 233 -14.55 4.41 9.42
C ALA A 233 -14.32 4.76 10.89
N ILE A 234 -15.27 4.39 11.79
CA ILE A 234 -15.12 4.54 13.24
C ILE A 234 -13.97 3.65 13.74
N SER A 235 -13.89 2.40 13.28
CA SER A 235 -12.82 1.48 13.65
C SER A 235 -11.45 1.98 13.21
N VAL A 236 -11.34 2.52 12.00
CA VAL A 236 -10.09 3.14 11.51
C VAL A 236 -9.69 4.32 12.38
N ALA A 237 -10.62 5.19 12.75
CA ALA A 237 -10.33 6.32 13.62
C ALA A 237 -9.82 5.90 15.01
N GLN A 238 -10.40 4.86 15.59
CA GLN A 238 -9.96 4.32 16.88
C GLN A 238 -8.58 3.66 16.81
N LEU A 239 -8.31 2.92 15.71
CA LEU A 239 -7.05 2.19 15.53
C LEU A 239 -5.91 3.08 15.02
N LEU A 240 -6.25 4.16 14.28
CA LEU A 240 -5.32 5.07 13.63
C LEU A 240 -5.75 6.53 13.85
N PRO A 241 -5.66 7.06 15.07
CA PRO A 241 -6.16 8.40 15.40
C PRO A 241 -5.43 9.52 14.65
N ARG A 242 -4.23 9.25 14.12
CA ARG A 242 -3.45 10.20 13.31
C ARG A 242 -3.75 10.14 11.80
N ALA A 243 -4.66 9.26 11.37
CA ALA A 243 -5.06 9.18 9.96
C ALA A 243 -5.77 10.46 9.52
N GLU A 244 -5.37 10.99 8.36
CA GLU A 244 -6.07 12.09 7.69
C GLU A 244 -7.11 11.52 6.72
N ILE A 245 -8.24 12.20 6.57
CA ILE A 245 -9.32 11.76 5.68
C ILE A 245 -9.19 12.47 4.32
N LEU A 246 -9.14 11.68 3.25
CA LEU A 246 -9.27 12.13 1.88
C LEU A 246 -10.67 11.83 1.39
N VAL A 247 -11.44 12.84 1.01
CA VAL A 247 -12.80 12.66 0.52
C VAL A 247 -12.81 12.59 -1.00
N VAL A 248 -13.34 11.49 -1.57
CA VAL A 248 -13.53 11.33 -3.01
C VAL A 248 -15.00 11.50 -3.35
N THR A 249 -15.28 12.38 -4.30
CA THR A 249 -16.63 12.68 -4.80
C THR A 249 -16.66 12.74 -6.34
N THR A 250 -17.83 13.03 -6.91
CA THR A 250 -18.03 13.33 -8.32
C THR A 250 -18.72 14.69 -8.47
N PRO A 251 -18.80 15.29 -9.67
CA PRO A 251 -19.45 16.59 -9.88
C PRO A 251 -20.93 16.63 -9.50
N GLN A 252 -21.59 15.49 -9.39
CA GLN A 252 -23.03 15.41 -9.09
C GLN A 252 -23.36 15.99 -7.71
N VAL A 253 -24.32 16.91 -7.63
CA VAL A 253 -24.78 17.56 -6.39
C VAL A 253 -25.20 16.53 -5.32
N ALA A 254 -25.94 15.49 -5.70
CA ALA A 254 -26.34 14.43 -4.77
C ALA A 254 -25.14 13.63 -4.22
N ALA A 255 -24.02 13.54 -4.94
CA ALA A 255 -22.81 12.94 -4.42
C ALA A 255 -22.11 13.87 -3.43
N ALA A 256 -22.13 15.18 -3.69
CA ALA A 256 -21.54 16.18 -2.83
C ALA A 256 -22.17 16.20 -1.43
N GLU A 257 -23.50 16.21 -1.34
CA GLU A 257 -24.22 16.20 -0.05
C GLU A 257 -23.86 14.99 0.84
N VAL A 258 -23.71 13.80 0.22
CA VAL A 258 -23.35 12.59 0.97
C VAL A 258 -21.85 12.58 1.31
N ALA A 259 -21.01 13.15 0.45
CA ALA A 259 -19.57 13.28 0.68
C ALA A 259 -19.27 14.21 1.87
N VAL A 260 -20.05 15.29 2.04
CA VAL A 260 -19.97 16.16 3.22
C VAL A 260 -20.20 15.37 4.50
N ARG A 261 -21.23 14.50 4.54
CA ARG A 261 -21.47 13.63 5.71
C ARG A 261 -20.29 12.70 6.01
N ALA A 262 -19.65 12.15 4.98
CA ALA A 262 -18.46 11.32 5.17
C ALA A 262 -17.27 12.12 5.73
N GLY A 263 -17.09 13.36 5.29
CA GLY A 263 -16.08 14.28 5.84
C GLY A 263 -16.40 14.72 7.26
N MET A 264 -17.69 14.98 7.58
CA MET A 264 -18.13 15.36 8.93
C MET A 264 -17.92 14.29 9.99
N LEU A 265 -17.70 13.01 9.58
CA LEU A 265 -17.29 11.97 10.52
C LEU A 265 -15.96 12.33 11.23
N SER A 266 -15.11 13.13 10.57
CA SER A 266 -13.85 13.63 11.14
C SER A 266 -14.03 14.39 12.46
N GLU A 267 -15.14 15.09 12.63
CA GLU A 267 -15.46 15.81 13.85
C GLU A 267 -15.69 14.85 15.04
N TYR A 268 -16.40 13.74 14.80
CA TYR A 268 -16.65 12.72 15.83
C TYR A 268 -15.40 11.89 16.14
N THR A 269 -14.48 11.76 15.17
CA THR A 269 -13.28 10.92 15.28
C THR A 269 -12.03 11.73 15.59
N ASN A 270 -12.14 13.06 15.68
CA ASN A 270 -11.04 14.00 15.88
C ASN A 270 -9.90 13.82 14.86
N GLN A 271 -10.27 13.47 13.62
CA GLN A 271 -9.34 13.32 12.51
C GLN A 271 -9.40 14.55 11.61
N ARG A 272 -8.32 14.88 10.95
CA ARG A 272 -8.26 15.98 9.99
C ARG A 272 -8.76 15.53 8.62
N VAL A 273 -9.60 16.34 7.96
CA VAL A 273 -9.87 16.21 6.52
C VAL A 273 -8.75 16.91 5.76
N MET A 274 -7.93 16.15 5.03
CA MET A 274 -6.79 16.70 4.30
C MET A 274 -7.20 17.43 3.02
N GLY A 275 -8.35 17.05 2.44
CA GLY A 275 -8.92 17.66 1.25
C GLY A 275 -9.92 16.79 0.51
N VAL A 276 -10.37 17.30 -0.62
CA VAL A 276 -11.36 16.68 -1.51
C VAL A 276 -10.71 16.40 -2.86
N VAL A 277 -11.03 15.25 -3.46
CA VAL A 277 -10.73 14.90 -4.85
C VAL A 277 -12.05 14.72 -5.58
N GLU A 278 -12.26 15.47 -6.67
CA GLU A 278 -13.37 15.26 -7.58
C GLU A 278 -12.96 14.33 -8.70
N ASN A 279 -13.54 13.14 -8.74
CA ASN A 279 -13.33 12.19 -9.82
C ASN A 279 -14.44 12.31 -10.86
N MET A 280 -14.16 11.91 -12.11
CA MET A 280 -15.09 12.03 -13.25
C MET A 280 -15.51 13.49 -13.51
N SER A 281 -14.58 14.44 -13.41
CA SER A 281 -14.86 15.88 -13.46
C SER A 281 -15.35 16.35 -14.84
N ALA A 282 -14.74 15.84 -15.89
CA ALA A 282 -15.14 16.13 -17.28
C ALA A 282 -14.79 14.93 -18.16
N PHE A 283 -15.47 14.78 -19.27
CA PHE A 283 -15.18 13.76 -20.28
C PHE A 283 -14.59 14.43 -21.52
N PRO A 284 -13.30 14.24 -21.82
CA PRO A 284 -12.72 14.73 -23.06
C PRO A 284 -13.34 13.98 -24.25
N CYS A 285 -13.91 14.70 -25.19
CA CYS A 285 -14.47 14.12 -26.41
C CYS A 285 -13.38 13.33 -27.17
N PRO A 286 -13.58 12.04 -27.50
CA PRO A 286 -12.56 11.24 -28.17
C PRO A 286 -12.26 11.71 -29.62
N HIS A 287 -13.10 12.58 -30.19
CA HIS A 287 -12.93 13.08 -31.56
C HIS A 287 -12.22 14.45 -31.61
N CYS A 288 -12.62 15.38 -30.73
CA CYS A 288 -12.09 16.75 -30.77
C CYS A 288 -11.36 17.17 -29.49
N GLY A 289 -11.36 16.34 -28.43
CA GLY A 289 -10.73 16.66 -27.13
C GLY A 289 -11.52 17.67 -26.28
N GLU A 290 -12.64 18.22 -26.77
CA GLU A 290 -13.43 19.21 -26.05
C GLU A 290 -14.05 18.58 -24.78
N PRO A 291 -13.88 19.17 -23.59
CA PRO A 291 -14.42 18.61 -22.36
C PRO A 291 -15.95 18.75 -22.31
N THR A 292 -16.62 17.68 -21.89
CA THR A 292 -18.08 17.62 -21.71
C THR A 292 -18.38 17.24 -20.26
N ASP A 293 -19.25 17.97 -19.60
CA ASP A 293 -19.65 17.75 -18.20
C ASP A 293 -20.74 16.67 -18.08
N LEU A 294 -20.37 15.39 -18.30
CA LEU A 294 -21.32 14.27 -18.28
C LEU A 294 -22.06 14.13 -16.93
N PHE A 295 -21.43 14.49 -15.85
CA PHE A 295 -21.96 14.38 -14.49
C PHE A 295 -22.19 15.75 -13.83
N GLY A 296 -22.22 16.83 -14.60
CA GLY A 296 -22.23 18.20 -14.11
C GLY A 296 -20.85 18.70 -13.75
N SER A 297 -20.76 19.81 -13.02
CA SER A 297 -19.49 20.44 -12.64
C SER A 297 -19.53 21.03 -11.21
N GLY A 298 -18.35 21.17 -10.59
CA GLY A 298 -18.17 21.91 -9.33
C GLY A 298 -18.61 21.18 -8.05
N GLY A 299 -18.99 19.90 -8.10
CA GLY A 299 -19.37 19.14 -6.92
C GLY A 299 -18.26 19.05 -5.87
N GLY A 300 -17.00 18.88 -6.31
CA GLY A 300 -15.84 18.84 -5.42
C GLY A 300 -15.60 20.18 -4.71
N GLU A 301 -15.78 21.30 -5.39
CA GLU A 301 -15.67 22.64 -4.79
C GLU A 301 -16.77 22.89 -3.74
N ILE A 302 -18.00 22.44 -4.03
CA ILE A 302 -19.11 22.54 -3.09
C ILE A 302 -18.77 21.76 -1.81
N VAL A 303 -18.29 20.51 -1.94
CA VAL A 303 -17.88 19.68 -0.79
C VAL A 303 -16.76 20.35 0.01
N ALA A 304 -15.71 20.84 -0.67
CA ALA A 304 -14.60 21.52 -0.03
C ALA A 304 -15.03 22.74 0.77
N LYS A 305 -15.86 23.60 0.18
CA LYS A 305 -16.42 24.80 0.84
C LYS A 305 -17.31 24.45 2.04
N GLN A 306 -18.19 23.47 1.89
CA GLN A 306 -19.08 23.04 2.96
C GLN A 306 -18.33 22.42 4.12
N LEU A 307 -17.35 21.56 3.85
CA LEU A 307 -16.50 20.95 4.87
C LEU A 307 -15.65 22.02 5.58
N SER A 308 -15.08 22.97 4.85
CA SER A 308 -14.33 24.09 5.45
C SER A 308 -15.19 24.90 6.40
N ALA A 309 -16.42 25.23 5.98
CA ALA A 309 -17.35 25.99 6.81
C ALA A 309 -17.80 25.22 8.06
N SER A 310 -18.09 23.94 7.92
CA SER A 310 -18.59 23.09 9.03
C SER A 310 -17.50 22.74 10.04
N LEU A 311 -16.27 22.45 9.57
CA LEU A 311 -15.15 22.04 10.42
C LEU A 311 -14.33 23.22 10.96
N GLY A 312 -14.61 24.45 10.50
CA GLY A 312 -13.84 25.64 10.90
C GLY A 312 -12.35 25.58 10.50
N SER A 313 -11.99 24.76 9.51
CA SER A 313 -10.63 24.58 9.04
C SER A 313 -10.59 24.51 7.51
N ASP A 314 -9.47 24.88 6.90
CA ASP A 314 -9.32 24.84 5.45
C ASP A 314 -9.30 23.39 4.93
N VAL A 315 -10.28 23.06 4.07
CA VAL A 315 -10.40 21.77 3.36
C VAL A 315 -10.30 22.05 1.86
N PRO A 316 -9.12 21.93 1.26
CA PRO A 316 -8.92 22.29 -0.14
C PRO A 316 -9.48 21.25 -1.10
N LEU A 317 -9.90 21.69 -2.30
CA LEU A 317 -10.02 20.82 -3.47
C LEU A 317 -8.60 20.50 -3.97
N LEU A 318 -8.17 19.26 -3.78
CA LEU A 318 -6.80 18.82 -4.11
C LEU A 318 -6.60 18.59 -5.60
N GLY A 319 -7.67 18.21 -6.30
CA GLY A 319 -7.64 18.03 -7.74
C GLY A 319 -8.94 17.50 -8.31
N GLN A 320 -9.03 17.60 -9.62
CA GLN A 320 -10.14 17.10 -10.43
C GLN A 320 -9.58 16.09 -11.42
N ILE A 321 -10.06 14.85 -11.38
CA ILE A 321 -9.62 13.77 -12.25
C ILE A 321 -10.66 13.65 -13.38
N PRO A 322 -10.27 13.86 -14.63
CA PRO A 322 -11.15 13.69 -15.78
C PRO A 322 -11.69 12.25 -15.87
N PHE A 323 -12.90 12.10 -16.40
CA PHE A 323 -13.43 10.78 -16.70
C PHE A 323 -12.58 10.12 -17.79
N ASP A 324 -11.99 8.97 -17.47
CA ASP A 324 -11.20 8.18 -18.41
C ASP A 324 -11.61 6.71 -18.31
N VAL A 325 -12.08 6.16 -19.44
CA VAL A 325 -12.53 4.76 -19.53
C VAL A 325 -11.40 3.80 -19.17
N ARG A 326 -10.15 4.17 -19.47
CA ARG A 326 -8.95 3.37 -19.22
C ARG A 326 -8.65 3.20 -17.74
N LEU A 327 -9.08 4.12 -16.86
CA LEU A 327 -9.02 3.92 -15.39
C LEU A 327 -9.82 2.69 -14.96
N ARG A 328 -11.01 2.49 -15.55
CA ARG A 328 -11.85 1.32 -15.31
C ARG A 328 -11.22 0.07 -15.93
N GLU A 329 -10.87 0.15 -17.21
CA GLU A 329 -10.32 -1.00 -17.95
C GLU A 329 -9.01 -1.48 -17.35
N GLY A 330 -8.12 -0.58 -17.01
CA GLY A 330 -6.87 -0.89 -16.30
C GLY A 330 -7.12 -1.55 -14.94
N GLY A 331 -8.08 -1.01 -14.17
CA GLY A 331 -8.49 -1.62 -12.90
C GLY A 331 -9.06 -3.03 -13.06
N ASP A 332 -9.81 -3.30 -14.13
CA ASP A 332 -10.33 -4.64 -14.43
C ASP A 332 -9.22 -5.63 -14.84
N GLN A 333 -8.14 -5.13 -15.44
CA GLN A 333 -7.01 -5.92 -15.94
C GLN A 333 -5.82 -5.99 -14.97
N GLY A 334 -5.90 -5.32 -13.82
CA GLY A 334 -4.80 -5.23 -12.86
C GLY A 334 -3.63 -4.37 -13.33
N ARG A 335 -3.90 -3.39 -14.19
CA ARG A 335 -2.92 -2.46 -14.76
C ARG A 335 -3.31 -1.00 -14.49
N PRO A 336 -2.80 -0.40 -13.41
CA PRO A 336 -3.10 0.99 -13.06
C PRO A 336 -2.72 1.96 -14.18
N LEU A 337 -3.62 2.90 -14.51
CA LEU A 337 -3.46 3.84 -15.64
C LEU A 337 -2.19 4.69 -15.51
N VAL A 338 -1.80 5.06 -14.29
CA VAL A 338 -0.57 5.84 -14.03
C VAL A 338 0.72 5.12 -14.45
N ILE A 339 0.64 3.80 -14.69
CA ILE A 339 1.72 2.98 -15.26
C ILE A 339 1.54 2.79 -16.76
N ASP A 340 0.32 2.39 -17.19
CA ASP A 340 0.02 2.07 -18.60
C ASP A 340 0.11 3.30 -19.51
N ASP A 341 -0.40 4.45 -19.05
CA ASP A 341 -0.34 5.73 -19.77
C ASP A 341 -0.13 6.89 -18.79
N PRO A 342 1.13 7.18 -18.43
CA PRO A 342 1.47 8.26 -17.50
C PRO A 342 1.09 9.67 -17.96
N ASP A 343 0.90 9.86 -19.25
CA ASP A 343 0.58 11.16 -19.86
C ASP A 343 -0.91 11.34 -20.12
N ALA A 344 -1.72 10.32 -19.84
CA ALA A 344 -3.18 10.46 -19.87
C ALA A 344 -3.63 11.60 -18.93
N PRO A 345 -4.64 12.41 -19.31
CA PRO A 345 -5.13 13.51 -18.47
C PRO A 345 -5.47 13.08 -17.04
N ALA A 346 -6.06 11.90 -16.86
CA ALA A 346 -6.37 11.34 -15.55
C ALA A 346 -5.10 10.98 -14.76
N SER A 347 -4.07 10.42 -15.40
CA SER A 347 -2.77 10.11 -14.78
C SER A 347 -2.04 11.37 -14.36
N VAL A 348 -2.05 12.42 -15.20
CA VAL A 348 -1.47 13.73 -14.87
C VAL A 348 -2.16 14.37 -13.66
N ALA A 349 -3.49 14.29 -13.61
CA ALA A 349 -4.25 14.80 -12.46
C ALA A 349 -3.92 14.04 -11.18
N ILE A 350 -3.85 12.69 -11.22
CA ILE A 350 -3.48 11.86 -10.07
C ILE A 350 -2.05 12.17 -9.61
N ARG A 351 -1.10 12.34 -10.54
CA ARG A 351 0.27 12.74 -10.22
C ARG A 351 0.31 14.08 -9.50
N SER A 352 -0.42 15.09 -10.01
CA SER A 352 -0.51 16.41 -9.36
C SER A 352 -1.07 16.32 -7.93
N ILE A 353 -2.04 15.43 -7.68
CA ILE A 353 -2.57 15.17 -6.33
C ILE A 353 -1.50 14.52 -5.45
N ALA A 354 -0.78 13.51 -5.96
CA ALA A 354 0.29 12.83 -5.24
C ALA A 354 1.43 13.80 -4.87
N ASP A 355 1.82 14.69 -5.78
CA ASP A 355 2.85 15.70 -5.54
C ASP A 355 2.46 16.66 -4.42
N ARG A 356 1.18 17.05 -4.32
CA ARG A 356 0.67 17.86 -3.20
C ARG A 356 0.77 17.15 -1.85
N PHE A 357 0.63 15.83 -1.83
CA PHE A 357 0.83 15.03 -0.63
C PHE A 357 2.30 14.99 -0.23
N ALA A 358 3.18 14.74 -1.21
CA ALA A 358 4.62 14.64 -1.01
C ALA A 358 5.25 15.98 -0.57
N ALA A 359 4.72 17.11 -1.06
CA ALA A 359 5.21 18.45 -0.72
C ALA A 359 5.03 18.83 0.77
N LYS A 360 4.15 18.17 1.52
CA LYS A 360 4.02 18.38 2.96
C LYS A 360 5.20 17.71 3.67
N PRO A 361 6.06 18.45 4.40
CA PRO A 361 7.19 17.85 5.11
C PRO A 361 6.70 16.78 6.09
N ARG A 362 7.54 15.76 6.34
CA ARG A 362 7.34 14.84 7.45
C ARG A 362 7.27 15.71 8.71
N GLY A 363 6.12 15.74 9.38
CA GLY A 363 5.96 16.55 10.59
C GLY A 363 6.95 16.08 11.66
N LEU A 364 7.42 17.01 12.49
CA LEU A 364 8.27 16.72 13.65
C LEU A 364 7.51 15.99 14.79
N ALA A 365 6.26 15.62 14.58
CA ALA A 365 5.44 14.93 15.57
C ALA A 365 6.07 13.57 15.90
N GLY A 366 6.58 13.44 17.13
CA GLY A 366 7.24 12.23 17.64
C GLY A 366 8.77 12.28 17.62
N MET A 367 9.40 13.33 17.13
CA MET A 367 10.83 13.56 17.36
C MET A 367 11.03 14.13 18.76
N ASP A 368 11.90 13.48 19.53
CA ASP A 368 12.39 14.04 20.79
C ASP A 368 13.20 15.30 20.44
N LEU A 369 12.70 16.47 20.82
CA LEU A 369 13.34 17.75 20.47
C LEU A 369 14.61 18.01 21.29
N GLY A 370 15.05 17.08 22.14
CA GLY A 370 16.32 17.21 22.87
C GLY A 370 16.45 18.50 23.66
N ILE A 371 15.34 19.11 24.07
CA ILE A 371 15.35 20.30 24.91
C ILE A 371 15.53 19.84 26.36
N SER A 372 16.77 19.80 26.79
CA SER A 372 17.17 19.60 28.20
C SER A 372 17.03 20.92 28.96
#